data_b9c77239a8b23a1fc7fb8a7b652df4e4
#
_entry.id   b9c77239a8b23a1fc7fb8a7b652df4e4
#
_cell.length_a   1.000
_cell.length_b   1.000
_cell.length_c   1.000
_cell.angle_alpha   90.00
_cell.angle_beta   90.00
_cell.angle_gamma   90.00
#
_symmetry.space_group_name_H-M   'P 1'
#
loop_
_entity.id
_entity.type
_entity.pdbx_description
1 polymer ?
#
loop_
_entity_poly.entity_id
_entity_poly.type
_entity_poly.pdbx_seq_one_letter_code
_entity_poly.pdbx_strand_id
1 'polypeptide(L)' 'SKTIKEALTLREAAEYLGIAESSLRGMVRLKEIPYYKTCRRRIYFDIKDLRKYVFGTRVETKAELAAKAELAALNK' A
#
# COMPACT_ATOMS: atom_id res chain seq x y z
N SER A 1 14.05 2.00 21.10
CA SER A 1 14.52 2.57 19.87
C SER A 1 13.39 2.69 18.87
N LYS A 2 13.27 3.84 18.28
CA LYS A 2 12.14 4.17 17.42
C LYS A 2 12.55 4.23 15.96
N THR A 3 13.33 3.29 15.54
CA THR A 3 13.74 3.21 14.15
C THR A 3 12.54 2.81 13.30
N ILE A 4 12.24 3.59 12.28
CA ILE A 4 11.20 3.24 11.34
C ILE A 4 11.70 2.06 10.54
N LYS A 5 10.95 0.97 10.60
CA LYS A 5 11.31 -0.26 9.93
C LYS A 5 10.91 -0.15 8.46
N GLU A 6 11.88 -0.11 7.59
CA GLU A 6 11.61 -0.04 6.15
C GLU A 6 11.30 -1.40 5.55
N ALA A 7 11.89 -2.45 6.11
CA ALA A 7 11.64 -3.82 5.66
C ALA A 7 10.74 -4.52 6.68
N LEU A 8 9.60 -5.00 6.22
CA LEU A 8 8.61 -5.65 7.06
C LEU A 8 8.55 -7.14 6.74
N THR A 9 8.41 -7.96 7.79
CA THR A 9 8.18 -9.39 7.61
C THR A 9 6.74 -9.61 7.15
N LEU A 10 6.42 -10.84 6.73
CA LEU A 10 5.07 -11.18 6.31
C LEU A 10 4.05 -10.82 7.39
N ARG A 11 4.35 -11.16 8.63
CA ARG A 11 3.48 -10.89 9.76
C ARG A 11 3.29 -9.39 9.95
N GLU A 12 4.39 -8.64 9.94
CA GLU A 12 4.33 -7.20 10.13
C GLU A 12 3.57 -6.52 8.99
N ALA A 13 3.78 -6.99 7.76
CA ALA A 13 3.08 -6.45 6.60
C ALA A 13 1.58 -6.74 6.69
N ALA A 14 1.19 -7.94 7.12
CA ALA A 14 -0.22 -8.27 7.30
C ALA A 14 -0.87 -7.37 8.34
N GLU A 15 -0.17 -7.12 9.44
CA GLU A 15 -0.66 -6.20 10.48
C GLU A 15 -0.81 -4.78 9.93
N TYR A 16 0.17 -4.34 9.16
CA TYR A 16 0.12 -3.01 8.56
C TYR A 16 -1.05 -2.86 7.60
N LEU A 17 -1.31 -3.89 6.81
CA LEU A 17 -2.42 -3.89 5.85
C LEU A 17 -3.77 -4.19 6.50
N GLY A 18 -3.77 -4.68 7.73
CA GLY A 18 -5.00 -5.04 8.43
C GLY A 18 -5.68 -6.28 7.88
N ILE A 19 -4.89 -7.22 7.36
CA ILE A 19 -5.43 -8.47 6.80
C ILE A 19 -4.77 -9.68 7.48
N ALA A 20 -5.34 -10.85 7.27
CA ALA A 20 -4.76 -12.08 7.79
C ALA A 20 -3.49 -12.45 7.05
N GLU A 21 -2.55 -13.13 7.74
CA GLU A 21 -1.32 -13.57 7.10
C GLU A 21 -1.59 -14.51 5.94
N SER A 22 -2.61 -15.36 6.07
CA SER A 22 -2.97 -16.29 4.99
C SER A 22 -3.43 -15.55 3.75
N SER A 23 -4.16 -14.45 3.93
CA SER A 23 -4.58 -13.60 2.81
C SER A 23 -3.37 -12.99 2.12
N LEU A 24 -2.43 -12.47 2.91
CA LEU A 24 -1.23 -11.88 2.34
C LEU A 24 -0.39 -12.91 1.61
N ARG A 25 -0.28 -14.13 2.15
CA ARG A 25 0.44 -15.21 1.47
C ARG A 25 -0.19 -15.53 0.11
N GLY A 26 -1.50 -15.50 0.05
CA GLY A 26 -2.21 -15.69 -1.22
C GLY A 26 -1.86 -14.62 -2.22
N MET A 27 -1.82 -13.36 -1.78
CA MET A 27 -1.45 -12.24 -2.65
C MET A 27 -0.02 -12.37 -3.15
N VAL A 28 0.89 -12.82 -2.29
CA VAL A 28 2.28 -13.05 -2.67
C VAL A 28 2.36 -14.16 -3.73
N ARG A 29 1.62 -15.24 -3.51
CA ARG A 29 1.60 -16.37 -4.45
C ARG A 29 1.10 -15.94 -5.82
N LEU A 30 0.10 -15.10 -5.85
CA LEU A 30 -0.47 -14.60 -7.10
C LEU A 30 0.27 -13.39 -7.65
N LYS A 31 1.30 -12.95 -6.95
CA LYS A 31 2.11 -11.78 -7.34
C LYS A 31 1.28 -10.51 -7.49
N GLU A 32 0.31 -10.36 -6.63
CA GLU A 32 -0.55 -9.17 -6.60
C GLU A 32 0.05 -8.04 -5.79
N ILE A 33 1.08 -8.32 -5.00
CA ILE A 33 1.72 -7.32 -4.16
C ILE A 33 3.23 -7.46 -4.30
N PRO A 34 3.97 -6.35 -4.40
CA PRO A 34 5.43 -6.42 -4.52
C PRO A 34 6.06 -6.92 -3.24
N TYR A 35 7.03 -7.80 -3.37
CA TYR A 35 7.75 -8.35 -2.23
C TYR A 35 9.20 -8.61 -2.63
N TYR A 36 10.05 -8.80 -1.60
CA TYR A 36 11.46 -9.08 -1.79
C TYR A 36 11.80 -10.40 -1.13
N LYS A 37 12.53 -11.23 -1.83
CA LYS A 37 12.92 -12.54 -1.33
C LYS A 37 14.41 -12.56 -1.10
N THR A 38 14.82 -12.90 0.13
CA THR A 38 16.24 -13.00 0.46
C THR A 38 16.78 -14.37 0.07
N CYS A 39 18.11 -14.53 0.11
CA CYS A 39 18.76 -15.77 -0.21
C CYS A 39 18.40 -16.89 0.79
N ARG A 40 17.88 -16.56 1.97
CA ARG A 40 17.40 -17.52 2.96
C ARG A 40 15.93 -17.84 2.81
N ARG A 41 15.34 -17.49 1.67
CA ARG A 41 13.92 -17.70 1.37
C ARG A 41 12.97 -16.96 2.29
N ARG A 42 13.45 -15.91 2.94
CA ARG A 42 12.58 -15.06 3.74
C ARG A 42 11.99 -13.98 2.86
N ILE A 43 10.73 -13.68 3.11
CA ILE A 43 10.02 -12.66 2.34
C ILE A 43 9.94 -11.39 3.16
N TYR A 44 10.25 -10.27 2.52
CA TYR A 44 10.17 -8.95 3.13
C TYR A 44 9.39 -8.02 2.22
N PHE A 45 8.80 -7.00 2.81
CA PHE A 45 8.02 -6.00 2.10
C PHE A 45 8.60 -4.62 2.39
N ASP A 46 8.64 -3.79 1.37
CA ASP A 46 9.06 -2.40 1.54
C ASP A 46 7.85 -1.60 2.01
N ILE A 47 8.01 -0.85 3.10
CA ILE A 47 6.92 -0.04 3.64
C ILE A 47 6.39 0.95 2.61
N LYS A 48 7.23 1.44 1.71
CA LYS A 48 6.83 2.36 0.66
C LYS A 48 5.86 1.70 -0.32
N ASP A 49 6.13 0.45 -0.68
CA ASP A 49 5.24 -0.31 -1.56
C ASP A 49 3.91 -0.59 -0.87
N LEU A 50 3.96 -0.93 0.42
CA LEU A 50 2.74 -1.20 1.19
C LEU A 50 1.89 0.06 1.34
N ARG A 51 2.53 1.20 1.52
CA ARG A 51 1.81 2.47 1.63
C ARG A 51 1.02 2.75 0.36
N LYS A 52 1.61 2.52 -0.80
CA LYS A 52 0.92 2.69 -2.07
C LYS A 52 -0.28 1.77 -2.17
N TYR A 53 -0.13 0.55 -1.70
CA TYR A 53 -1.20 -0.43 -1.74
C TYR A 53 -2.35 -0.04 -0.81
N VAL A 54 -2.03 0.38 0.41
CA VAL A 54 -3.03 0.77 1.40
C VAL A 54 -3.82 1.99 0.96
N PHE A 55 -3.13 3.01 0.50
CA PHE A 55 -3.78 4.26 0.11
C PHE A 55 -4.45 4.15 -1.25
N GLY A 56 -3.89 3.31 -2.14
CA GLY A 56 -4.49 3.06 -3.43
C GLY A 56 -4.85 4.33 -4.17
N THR A 57 -6.04 4.32 -4.76
CA THR A 57 -6.57 5.51 -5.44
C THR A 57 -7.34 6.34 -4.43
N ARG A 58 -6.94 7.60 -4.31
CA ARG A 58 -7.62 8.52 -3.40
C ARG A 58 -9.00 8.85 -3.96
N VAL A 59 -10.02 8.62 -3.16
CA VAL A 59 -11.39 8.99 -3.54
C VAL A 59 -11.64 10.41 -3.05
N GLU A 60 -11.90 11.29 -3.97
CA GLU A 60 -12.12 12.69 -3.64
C GLU A 60 -13.50 12.93 -3.04
N THR A 61 -13.58 13.93 -2.16
CA THR A 61 -14.85 14.34 -1.57
C THR A 61 -15.67 15.07 -2.61
N LYS A 62 -16.98 15.20 -2.33
CA LYS A 62 -17.86 15.97 -3.19
C LYS A 62 -17.41 17.43 -3.31
N ALA A 63 -16.91 18.00 -2.22
CA ALA A 63 -16.42 19.37 -2.22
C ALA A 63 -15.19 19.52 -3.11
N GLU A 64 -14.28 18.55 -3.05
CA GLU A 64 -13.08 18.56 -3.90
C GLU A 64 -13.44 18.46 -5.38
N LEU A 65 -14.39 17.59 -5.70
CA LEU A 65 -14.85 17.41 -7.07
C LEU A 65 -15.51 18.69 -7.60
N ALA A 66 -16.30 19.35 -6.76
CA ALA A 66 -16.93 20.60 -7.13
C ALA A 66 -15.88 21.69 -7.39
N ALA A 67 -14.86 21.79 -6.54
CA ALA A 67 -13.78 22.73 -6.72
C ALA A 67 -13.02 22.49 -8.03
N LYS A 68 -12.78 21.25 -8.37
CA LYS A 68 -12.12 20.88 -9.63
C LYS A 68 -12.97 21.30 -10.84
N ALA A 69 -14.28 21.09 -10.74
CA ALA A 69 -15.19 21.46 -11.82
C ALA A 69 -15.18 22.96 -12.05
N GLU A 70 -15.16 23.74 -10.97
CA GLU A 70 -15.08 25.20 -11.07
C GLU A 70 -13.78 25.65 -11.72
N LEU A 71 -12.65 25.06 -11.30
CA LEU A 71 -11.36 25.40 -11.87
C LEU A 71 -11.31 25.05 -13.36
N ALA A 72 -11.87 23.91 -13.74
CA ALA A 72 -11.92 23.51 -15.14
C ALA A 72 -12.76 24.49 -15.96
N ALA A 73 -13.86 24.96 -15.40
CA ALA A 73 -14.73 25.94 -16.07
C ALA A 73 -14.02 27.28 -16.25
N LEU A 74 -13.21 27.67 -15.27
CA LEU A 74 -12.47 28.93 -15.34
C LEU A 74 -11.30 28.90 -16.32
N ASN A 75 -10.82 27.72 -16.66
CA ASN A 75 -9.67 27.56 -17.54
C ASN A 75 -10.02 27.43 -19.03
N LYS A 76 -11.21 27.73 -19.39
CA LYS A 76 -11.61 27.69 -20.80
C LYS A 76 -11.19 28.92 -21.55
#